data_3e71876fca0eeb5ae70dad520457377f
#
_entry.id   3e71876fca0eeb5ae70dad520457377f
#
_cell.length_a   1.000
_cell.length_b   1.000
_cell.length_c   1.000
_cell.angle_alpha   90.00
_cell.angle_beta   90.00
_cell.angle_gamma   90.00
#
_symmetry.space_group_name_H-M   'P 1'
#
loop_
_entity.id
_entity.type
_entity.pdbx_description
1 polymer ?
#
loop_
_entity_poly.entity_id
_entity_poly.type
_entity_poly.pdbx_seq_one_letter_code
_entity_poly.pdbx_strand_id
1 'polypeptide(L)'
;MKFSVVIVNYNVKYYLEQCLCSLYRAIDNLSAEIFVVDNASVDDSEAYLTERFPRITYIYNKENVGFARANNQAIRQVKGEYVLLLNPDTVLPEQTLEEALLFMDTHPCVGAAGVKMLTDDGRFLRESKRGYPTLAATFGKLSGLGKLFPRSKGLGGYYCNALDADAIHRVEVLA
;
A
#
# COMPACT_ATOMS: atom_id res chain seq x y z
N MET A 1 -19.60 5.69 5.46
CA MET A 1 -18.52 4.71 5.19
C MET A 1 -17.19 5.40 5.40
N LYS A 2 -16.31 4.83 6.21
CA LYS A 2 -15.03 5.47 6.53
C LYS A 2 -13.95 5.11 5.53
N PHE A 3 -13.83 3.82 5.16
CA PHE A 3 -12.82 3.35 4.21
C PHE A 3 -13.40 2.80 2.92
N SER A 4 -12.72 3.08 1.81
CA SER A 4 -12.79 2.28 0.59
C SER A 4 -11.39 1.69 0.35
N VAL A 5 -11.28 0.37 0.39
CA VAL A 5 -10.03 -0.35 0.15
C VAL A 5 -9.98 -0.77 -1.31
N VAL A 6 -8.88 -0.45 -1.99
CA VAL A 6 -8.64 -0.82 -3.39
C VAL A 6 -7.40 -1.69 -3.47
N ILE A 7 -7.55 -2.88 -4.02
CA ILE A 7 -6.49 -3.87 -4.22
C ILE A 7 -6.42 -4.21 -5.70
N VAL A 8 -5.23 -4.15 -6.30
CA VAL A 8 -5.01 -4.58 -7.68
C VAL A 8 -4.39 -5.96 -7.66
N ASN A 9 -5.05 -6.93 -8.29
CA ASN A 9 -4.60 -8.31 -8.42
C ASN A 9 -4.01 -8.58 -9.81
N TYR A 10 -2.91 -9.36 -9.85
CA TYR A 10 -2.40 -9.94 -11.08
C TYR A 10 -1.61 -11.23 -10.78
N ASN A 11 -2.27 -12.39 -10.96
CA ASN A 11 -1.68 -13.72 -10.76
C ASN A 11 -1.07 -13.98 -9.38
N VAL A 12 -1.70 -13.48 -8.30
CA VAL A 12 -1.22 -13.63 -6.91
C VAL A 12 -2.34 -14.10 -5.97
N LYS A 13 -3.18 -15.02 -6.43
CA LYS A 13 -4.38 -15.53 -5.76
C LYS A 13 -4.22 -15.81 -4.26
N TYR A 14 -3.20 -16.56 -3.87
CA TYR A 14 -3.00 -16.97 -2.46
C TYR A 14 -2.48 -15.83 -1.58
N TYR A 15 -1.65 -14.93 -2.12
CA TYR A 15 -1.25 -13.72 -1.41
C TYR A 15 -2.44 -12.79 -1.18
N LEU A 16 -3.28 -12.63 -2.21
CA LEU A 16 -4.49 -11.84 -2.10
C LEU A 16 -5.48 -12.44 -1.10
N GLU A 17 -5.63 -13.77 -1.04
CA GLU A 17 -6.43 -14.44 0.00
C GLU A 17 -5.92 -14.10 1.40
N GLN A 18 -4.61 -14.21 1.63
CA GLN A 18 -3.99 -13.87 2.92
C GLN A 18 -4.19 -12.38 3.27
N CYS A 19 -4.01 -11.49 2.29
CA CYS A 19 -4.27 -10.07 2.42
C CYS A 19 -5.72 -9.80 2.83
N LEU A 20 -6.70 -10.37 2.13
CA LEU A 20 -8.12 -10.22 2.43
C LEU A 20 -8.46 -10.78 3.81
N CYS A 21 -7.94 -11.94 4.20
CA CYS A 21 -8.14 -12.50 5.55
C CYS A 21 -7.65 -11.54 6.64
N SER A 22 -6.49 -10.91 6.46
CA SER A 22 -5.96 -9.92 7.42
C SER A 22 -6.77 -8.62 7.42
N LEU A 23 -7.16 -8.16 6.22
CA LEU A 23 -7.98 -6.97 6.05
C LEU A 23 -9.34 -7.12 6.73
N TYR A 24 -10.02 -8.26 6.57
CA TYR A 24 -11.31 -8.51 7.21
C TYR A 24 -11.24 -8.44 8.74
N ARG A 25 -10.13 -8.89 9.35
CA ARG A 25 -9.90 -8.71 10.79
C ARG A 25 -9.66 -7.23 11.15
N ALA A 26 -8.87 -6.53 10.33
CA ALA A 26 -8.53 -5.13 10.58
C ALA A 26 -9.72 -4.16 10.40
N ILE A 27 -10.77 -4.55 9.66
CA ILE A 27 -11.98 -3.73 9.46
C ILE A 27 -13.19 -4.22 10.25
N ASP A 28 -13.06 -5.16 11.17
CA ASP A 28 -14.20 -5.79 11.86
C ASP A 28 -15.12 -4.75 12.53
N ASN A 29 -14.55 -3.72 13.12
CA ASN A 29 -15.27 -2.60 13.77
C ASN A 29 -15.39 -1.34 12.87
N LEU A 30 -14.98 -1.41 11.61
CA LEU A 30 -14.95 -0.26 10.72
C LEU A 30 -15.96 -0.40 9.57
N SER A 31 -16.61 0.71 9.22
CA SER A 31 -17.46 0.76 8.02
C SER A 31 -16.57 0.89 6.78
N ALA A 32 -16.37 -0.23 6.06
CA ALA A 32 -15.51 -0.29 4.90
C ALA A 32 -16.16 -1.03 3.71
N GLU A 33 -15.78 -0.65 2.50
CA GLU A 33 -16.02 -1.38 1.26
C GLU A 33 -14.70 -1.82 0.66
N ILE A 34 -14.69 -2.93 -0.06
CA ILE A 34 -13.47 -3.52 -0.63
C ILE A 34 -13.67 -3.72 -2.12
N PHE A 35 -12.77 -3.15 -2.90
CA PHE A 35 -12.66 -3.35 -4.35
C PHE A 35 -11.40 -4.18 -4.65
N VAL A 36 -11.58 -5.23 -5.43
CA VAL A 36 -10.47 -5.99 -6.02
C VAL A 36 -10.53 -5.78 -7.53
N VAL A 37 -9.50 -5.18 -8.09
CA VAL A 37 -9.37 -4.99 -9.54
C VAL A 37 -8.39 -6.02 -10.09
N ASP A 38 -8.89 -6.97 -10.84
CA ASP A 38 -8.09 -8.00 -11.45
C ASP A 38 -7.59 -7.58 -12.83
N ASN A 39 -6.29 -7.59 -13.02
CA ASN A 39 -5.63 -7.17 -14.25
C ASN A 39 -5.42 -8.35 -15.23
N ALA A 40 -6.48 -9.11 -15.53
CA ALA A 40 -6.43 -10.28 -16.41
C ALA A 40 -5.58 -11.43 -15.84
N SER A 41 -5.82 -11.80 -14.58
CA SER A 41 -5.21 -12.99 -13.98
C SER A 41 -5.69 -14.27 -14.68
N VAL A 42 -4.81 -15.27 -14.73
CA VAL A 42 -5.06 -16.59 -15.31
C VAL A 42 -4.96 -17.73 -14.28
N ASP A 43 -4.95 -17.36 -12.99
CA ASP A 43 -4.78 -18.24 -11.84
C ASP A 43 -6.10 -18.58 -11.13
N ASP A 44 -7.24 -18.38 -11.79
CA ASP A 44 -8.60 -18.59 -11.26
C ASP A 44 -8.93 -17.72 -10.03
N SER A 45 -8.25 -16.59 -9.86
CA SER A 45 -8.44 -15.66 -8.73
C SER A 45 -9.91 -15.23 -8.57
N GLU A 46 -10.59 -14.91 -9.67
CA GLU A 46 -11.97 -14.42 -9.64
C GLU A 46 -12.91 -15.43 -8.98
N ALA A 47 -13.00 -16.64 -9.54
CA ALA A 47 -13.89 -17.68 -9.03
C ALA A 47 -13.55 -18.05 -7.58
N TYR A 48 -12.26 -18.21 -7.30
CA TYR A 48 -11.77 -18.61 -5.98
C TYR A 48 -12.06 -17.57 -4.89
N LEU A 49 -11.89 -16.30 -5.18
CA LEU A 49 -12.01 -15.23 -4.16
C LEU A 49 -13.43 -14.73 -4.00
N THR A 50 -14.24 -14.66 -5.06
CA THR A 50 -15.63 -14.21 -4.95
C THR A 50 -16.49 -15.19 -4.14
N GLU A 51 -16.22 -16.50 -4.21
CA GLU A 51 -16.87 -17.49 -3.37
C GLU A 51 -16.54 -17.31 -1.89
N ARG A 52 -15.25 -17.05 -1.56
CA ARG A 52 -14.76 -16.94 -0.18
C ARG A 52 -15.05 -15.59 0.46
N PHE A 53 -15.06 -14.53 -0.33
CA PHE A 53 -15.21 -13.15 0.12
C PHE A 53 -16.39 -12.45 -0.57
N PRO A 54 -17.64 -12.82 -0.27
CA PRO A 54 -18.81 -12.34 -1.02
C PRO A 54 -19.11 -10.83 -0.82
N ARG A 55 -18.41 -10.16 0.11
CA ARG A 55 -18.56 -8.71 0.33
C ARG A 55 -17.61 -7.85 -0.49
N ILE A 56 -16.70 -8.45 -1.29
CA ILE A 56 -15.84 -7.67 -2.18
C ILE A 56 -16.57 -7.28 -3.46
N THR A 57 -16.26 -6.11 -3.99
CA THR A 57 -16.62 -5.71 -5.36
C THR A 57 -15.47 -6.11 -6.26
N TYR A 58 -15.67 -7.11 -7.09
CA TYR A 58 -14.65 -7.62 -8.01
C TYR A 58 -14.81 -6.97 -9.38
N ILE A 59 -13.73 -6.38 -9.91
CA ILE A 59 -13.67 -5.75 -11.24
C ILE A 59 -12.65 -6.52 -12.07
N TYR A 60 -13.09 -7.20 -13.11
CA TYR A 60 -12.23 -7.97 -13.99
C TYR A 60 -11.87 -7.20 -15.26
N ASN A 61 -10.59 -7.10 -15.56
CA ASN A 61 -10.06 -6.55 -16.80
C ASN A 61 -9.70 -7.67 -17.78
N LYS A 62 -10.03 -7.49 -19.06
CA LYS A 62 -9.69 -8.45 -20.13
C LYS A 62 -8.21 -8.45 -20.50
N GLU A 63 -7.49 -7.41 -20.12
CA GLU A 63 -6.05 -7.22 -20.34
C GLU A 63 -5.41 -6.51 -19.14
N ASN A 64 -4.11 -6.64 -18.97
CA ASN A 64 -3.39 -5.91 -17.93
C ASN A 64 -3.25 -4.43 -18.32
N VAL A 65 -4.10 -3.59 -17.76
CA VAL A 65 -4.13 -2.14 -18.02
C VAL A 65 -3.06 -1.35 -17.22
N GLY A 66 -2.29 -2.03 -16.39
CA GLY A 66 -1.29 -1.45 -15.51
C GLY A 66 -1.88 -0.94 -14.18
N PHE A 67 -1.00 -0.79 -13.18
CA PHE A 67 -1.38 -0.51 -11.80
C PHE A 67 -2.21 0.75 -11.61
N ALA A 68 -1.77 1.88 -12.18
CA ALA A 68 -2.45 3.17 -12.00
C ALA A 68 -3.85 3.20 -12.63
N ARG A 69 -4.03 2.60 -13.81
CA ARG A 69 -5.34 2.57 -14.46
C ARG A 69 -6.31 1.65 -13.71
N ALA A 70 -5.82 0.50 -13.23
CA ALA A 70 -6.61 -0.43 -12.45
C ALA A 70 -7.10 0.21 -11.14
N ASN A 71 -6.21 0.87 -10.37
CA ASN A 71 -6.63 1.62 -9.18
C ASN A 71 -7.69 2.67 -9.52
N ASN A 72 -7.50 3.45 -10.58
CA ASN A 72 -8.43 4.51 -10.98
C ASN A 72 -9.82 3.98 -11.40
N GLN A 73 -9.95 2.72 -11.82
CA GLN A 73 -11.26 2.11 -12.10
C GLN A 73 -12.09 1.98 -10.82
N ALA A 74 -11.47 1.52 -9.73
CA ALA A 74 -12.14 1.40 -8.44
C ALA A 74 -12.33 2.77 -7.77
N ILE A 75 -11.32 3.64 -7.78
CA ILE A 75 -11.37 4.98 -7.16
C ILE A 75 -12.56 5.82 -7.66
N ARG A 76 -12.99 5.63 -8.90
CA ARG A 76 -14.18 6.33 -9.44
C ARG A 76 -15.51 5.85 -8.85
N GLN A 77 -15.50 4.74 -8.13
CA GLN A 77 -16.70 4.09 -7.58
C GLN A 77 -16.75 4.13 -6.05
N VAL A 78 -15.66 4.54 -5.40
CA VAL A 78 -15.54 4.56 -3.94
C VAL A 78 -16.50 5.56 -3.29
N LYS A 79 -16.96 5.23 -2.09
CA LYS A 79 -17.85 6.05 -1.27
C LYS A 79 -17.27 6.38 0.10
N GLY A 80 -16.12 5.81 0.45
CA GLY A 80 -15.43 6.06 1.70
C GLY A 80 -14.85 7.47 1.77
N GLU A 81 -14.76 7.99 2.97
CA GLU A 81 -14.10 9.25 3.25
C GLU A 81 -12.60 9.17 2.99
N TYR A 82 -12.00 7.99 3.28
CA TYR A 82 -10.61 7.68 3.00
C TYR A 82 -10.50 6.52 2.02
N VAL A 83 -9.50 6.60 1.14
CA VAL A 83 -9.17 5.54 0.20
C VAL A 83 -7.84 4.90 0.59
N LEU A 84 -7.87 3.59 0.85
CA LEU A 84 -6.67 2.79 1.09
C LEU A 84 -6.29 2.07 -0.20
N LEU A 85 -5.11 2.36 -0.75
CA LEU A 85 -4.49 1.56 -1.79
C LEU A 85 -3.64 0.49 -1.12
N LEU A 86 -4.02 -0.78 -1.27
CA LEU A 86 -3.38 -1.90 -0.58
C LEU A 86 -2.81 -2.88 -1.60
N ASN A 87 -1.54 -3.24 -1.42
CA ASN A 87 -0.93 -4.28 -2.25
C ASN A 87 -1.47 -5.67 -1.87
N PRO A 88 -1.65 -6.57 -2.85
CA PRO A 88 -2.24 -7.89 -2.63
C PRO A 88 -1.36 -8.86 -1.82
N ASP A 89 -0.09 -8.53 -1.62
CA ASP A 89 0.90 -9.28 -0.86
C ASP A 89 1.16 -8.73 0.55
N THR A 90 0.27 -7.86 1.04
CA THR A 90 0.39 -7.22 2.35
C THR A 90 -0.45 -7.95 3.40
N VAL A 91 0.09 -8.12 4.60
CA VAL A 91 -0.65 -8.59 5.79
C VAL A 91 -0.79 -7.43 6.77
N LEU A 92 -2.04 -7.14 7.15
CA LEU A 92 -2.37 -6.04 8.06
C LEU A 92 -2.51 -6.54 9.50
N PRO A 93 -1.78 -5.96 10.47
CA PRO A 93 -2.13 -6.07 11.89
C PRO A 93 -3.52 -5.47 12.15
N GLU A 94 -4.25 -6.03 13.11
CA GLU A 94 -5.66 -5.69 13.37
C GLU A 94 -5.88 -4.21 13.69
N GLN A 95 -4.95 -3.56 14.40
CA GLN A 95 -5.07 -2.16 14.83
C GLN A 95 -4.61 -1.14 13.77
N THR A 96 -3.96 -1.60 12.69
CA THR A 96 -3.32 -0.69 11.71
C THR A 96 -4.28 0.33 11.12
N LEU A 97 -5.51 -0.10 10.78
CA LEU A 97 -6.47 0.80 10.13
C LEU A 97 -7.13 1.76 11.12
N GLU A 98 -7.35 1.35 12.37
CA GLU A 98 -7.86 2.23 13.42
C GLU A 98 -6.83 3.32 13.76
N GLU A 99 -5.55 2.97 13.88
CA GLU A 99 -4.46 3.92 14.10
C GLU A 99 -4.28 4.88 12.93
N ALA A 100 -4.36 4.38 11.69
CA ALA A 100 -4.29 5.21 10.50
C ALA A 100 -5.45 6.21 10.42
N LEU A 101 -6.68 5.77 10.76
CA LEU A 101 -7.84 6.65 10.86
C LEU A 101 -7.67 7.73 11.90
N LEU A 102 -7.28 7.35 13.11
CA LEU A 102 -7.04 8.31 14.21
C LEU A 102 -6.00 9.35 13.78
N PHE A 103 -4.95 8.92 13.10
CA PHE A 103 -3.94 9.83 12.57
C PHE A 103 -4.53 10.82 11.56
N MET A 104 -5.26 10.33 10.56
CA MET A 104 -5.86 11.18 9.52
C MET A 104 -6.91 12.14 10.10
N ASP A 105 -7.77 11.67 11.00
CA ASP A 105 -8.82 12.49 11.64
C ASP A 105 -8.21 13.58 12.55
N THR A 106 -7.04 13.33 13.15
CA THR A 106 -6.34 14.31 14.00
C THR A 106 -5.41 15.25 13.23
N HIS A 107 -5.15 14.99 11.96
CA HIS A 107 -4.25 15.77 11.11
C HIS A 107 -4.94 16.21 9.79
N PRO A 108 -5.93 17.11 9.83
CA PRO A 108 -6.75 17.45 8.66
C PRO A 108 -5.99 18.10 7.51
N CYS A 109 -4.77 18.57 7.73
CA CYS A 109 -3.90 19.12 6.68
C CYS A 109 -3.11 18.03 5.92
N VAL A 110 -3.19 16.76 6.34
CA VAL A 110 -2.51 15.64 5.67
C VAL A 110 -3.39 15.13 4.54
N GLY A 111 -2.87 15.20 3.32
CA GLY A 111 -3.58 14.70 2.13
C GLY A 111 -3.42 13.21 1.90
N ALA A 112 -2.32 12.62 2.36
CA ALA A 112 -2.07 11.18 2.28
C ALA A 112 -1.06 10.74 3.35
N ALA A 113 -1.20 9.51 3.83
CA ALA A 113 -0.28 8.90 4.79
C ALA A 113 0.10 7.48 4.34
N GLY A 114 1.33 7.08 4.59
CA GLY A 114 1.80 5.71 4.47
C GLY A 114 2.17 5.16 5.84
N VAL A 115 2.12 3.85 5.99
CA VAL A 115 2.46 3.17 7.23
C VAL A 115 3.87 2.59 7.19
N LYS A 116 4.46 2.36 8.36
CA LYS A 116 5.71 1.61 8.50
C LYS A 116 5.50 0.18 8.07
N MET A 117 6.22 -0.27 7.05
CA MET A 117 6.18 -1.66 6.60
C MET A 117 7.31 -2.47 7.21
N LEU A 118 7.02 -3.71 7.54
CA LEU A 118 7.97 -4.70 8.02
C LEU A 118 8.05 -5.85 7.02
N THR A 119 9.20 -6.50 6.96
CA THR A 119 9.38 -7.78 6.27
C THR A 119 8.78 -8.92 7.13
N ASP A 120 8.65 -10.10 6.56
CA ASP A 120 8.17 -11.32 7.24
C ASP A 120 8.97 -11.70 8.50
N ASP A 121 10.25 -11.35 8.54
CA ASP A 121 11.13 -11.52 9.71
C ASP A 121 11.07 -10.35 10.70
N GLY A 122 10.12 -9.41 10.54
CA GLY A 122 9.89 -8.28 11.44
C GLY A 122 10.87 -7.11 11.30
N ARG A 123 11.72 -7.12 10.27
CA ARG A 123 12.66 -6.02 10.03
C ARG A 123 11.99 -4.89 9.27
N PHE A 124 12.45 -3.67 9.50
CA PHE A 124 11.97 -2.51 8.78
C PHE A 124 12.25 -2.61 7.27
N LEU A 125 11.18 -2.52 6.47
CA LEU A 125 11.26 -2.47 5.01
C LEU A 125 11.66 -1.05 4.56
N ARG A 126 12.88 -0.87 4.09
CA ARG A 126 13.43 0.44 3.71
C ARG A 126 12.65 1.09 2.56
N GLU A 127 12.04 0.29 1.73
CA GLU A 127 11.21 0.70 0.60
C GLU A 127 9.95 1.44 1.02
N SER A 128 9.52 1.33 2.29
CA SER A 128 8.35 2.03 2.82
C SER A 128 8.53 3.55 2.96
N LYS A 129 9.77 4.05 2.88
CA LYS A 129 10.05 5.49 2.83
C LYS A 129 11.01 5.80 1.69
N ARG A 130 10.55 6.61 0.75
CA ARG A 130 11.32 7.00 -0.43
C ARG A 130 11.39 8.51 -0.55
N GLY A 131 12.58 9.01 -0.89
CA GLY A 131 12.77 10.36 -1.35
C GLY A 131 12.57 10.47 -2.85
N TYR A 132 12.59 11.70 -3.34
CA TYR A 132 12.50 11.96 -4.77
C TYR A 132 13.68 11.31 -5.53
N PRO A 133 13.46 10.61 -6.65
CA PRO A 133 14.51 9.96 -7.41
C PRO A 133 15.34 11.01 -8.20
N THR A 134 16.22 11.75 -7.52
CA THR A 134 17.17 12.64 -8.17
C THR A 134 18.31 11.86 -8.82
N LEU A 135 18.99 12.44 -9.81
CA LEU A 135 20.16 11.81 -10.44
C LEU A 135 21.24 11.45 -9.40
N ALA A 136 21.49 12.34 -8.44
CA ALA A 136 22.47 12.11 -7.36
C ALA A 136 22.03 10.96 -6.42
N ALA A 137 20.76 10.89 -6.04
CA ALA A 137 20.22 9.82 -5.21
C ALA A 137 20.24 8.47 -5.93
N THR A 138 19.91 8.45 -7.22
CA THR A 138 19.97 7.26 -8.07
C THR A 138 21.40 6.78 -8.25
N PHE A 139 22.34 7.68 -8.52
CA PHE A 139 23.78 7.37 -8.61
C PHE A 139 24.30 6.83 -7.28
N GLY A 140 23.95 7.48 -6.15
CA GLY A 140 24.31 7.01 -4.81
C GLY A 140 23.81 5.61 -4.50
N LYS A 141 22.59 5.25 -4.97
CA LYS A 141 22.03 3.91 -4.85
C LYS A 141 22.80 2.88 -5.71
N LEU A 142 23.01 3.18 -7.00
CA LEU A 142 23.66 2.27 -7.95
C LEU A 142 25.14 2.04 -7.63
N SER A 143 25.86 3.09 -7.22
CA SER A 143 27.29 3.02 -6.86
C SER A 143 27.55 2.47 -5.45
N GLY A 144 26.52 2.31 -4.61
CA GLY A 144 26.68 1.94 -3.20
C GLY A 144 27.15 3.09 -2.29
N LEU A 145 27.50 4.25 -2.83
CA LEU A 145 27.96 5.43 -2.07
C LEU A 145 26.90 5.94 -1.09
N GLY A 146 25.62 5.73 -1.36
CA GLY A 146 24.53 6.05 -0.44
C GLY A 146 24.61 5.30 0.90
N LYS A 147 25.27 4.14 0.95
CA LYS A 147 25.54 3.40 2.20
C LYS A 147 26.69 4.02 3.00
N LEU A 148 27.69 4.57 2.32
CA LEU A 148 28.84 5.24 2.94
C LEU A 148 28.48 6.63 3.46
N PHE A 149 27.57 7.31 2.79
CA PHE A 149 27.11 8.67 3.15
C PHE A 149 25.58 8.70 3.39
N PRO A 150 25.05 7.96 4.39
CA PRO A 150 23.61 7.82 4.61
C PRO A 150 22.90 9.14 4.98
N ARG A 151 23.63 10.10 5.58
CA ARG A 151 23.09 11.42 5.95
C ARG A 151 23.16 12.45 4.84
N SER A 152 23.78 12.14 3.70
CA SER A 152 23.83 13.04 2.56
C SER A 152 22.45 13.14 1.88
N LYS A 153 21.89 14.36 1.79
CA LYS A 153 20.63 14.60 1.08
C LYS A 153 20.70 14.22 -0.40
N GLY A 154 21.88 14.27 -1.01
CA GLY A 154 22.09 13.85 -2.39
C GLY A 154 22.22 12.33 -2.52
N LEU A 155 23.29 11.74 -1.97
CA LEU A 155 23.64 10.34 -2.17
C LEU A 155 22.81 9.35 -1.33
N GLY A 156 22.41 9.75 -0.10
CA GLY A 156 21.61 8.94 0.84
C GLY A 156 20.10 9.17 0.73
N GLY A 157 19.64 10.14 -0.09
CA GLY A 157 18.27 10.62 -0.12
C GLY A 157 17.24 9.65 -0.68
N TYR A 158 17.64 8.66 -1.47
CA TYR A 158 16.70 7.72 -2.11
C TYR A 158 15.81 6.94 -1.13
N TYR A 159 16.36 6.47 -0.02
CA TYR A 159 15.62 5.74 1.02
C TYR A 159 15.38 6.56 2.28
N CYS A 160 15.55 7.87 2.23
CA CYS A 160 15.41 8.75 3.38
C CYS A 160 16.14 8.22 4.63
N ASN A 161 17.38 7.72 4.47
CA ASN A 161 18.15 7.04 5.51
C ASN A 161 18.41 7.89 6.77
N ALA A 162 18.28 9.20 6.65
CA ALA A 162 18.44 10.14 7.77
C ALA A 162 17.20 10.23 8.68
N LEU A 163 16.04 9.71 8.24
CA LEU A 163 14.80 9.76 8.99
C LEU A 163 14.70 8.54 9.93
N ASP A 164 14.30 8.80 11.18
CA ASP A 164 13.99 7.75 12.13
C ASP A 164 12.83 6.88 11.63
N ALA A 165 12.93 5.57 11.76
CA ALA A 165 11.91 4.64 11.31
C ALA A 165 10.71 4.57 12.29
N ASP A 166 10.90 5.01 13.53
CA ASP A 166 9.90 4.94 14.60
C ASP A 166 9.22 6.28 14.86
N ALA A 167 9.52 7.32 14.05
CA ALA A 167 8.91 8.63 14.14
C ALA A 167 8.07 8.96 12.89
N ILE A 168 7.07 9.81 13.09
CA ILE A 168 6.24 10.32 11.99
C ILE A 168 7.00 11.42 11.25
N HIS A 169 7.10 11.28 9.94
CA HIS A 169 7.81 12.21 9.09
C HIS A 169 6.98 12.65 7.90
N ARG A 170 7.17 13.91 7.49
CA ARG A 170 6.72 14.35 6.18
C ARG A 170 7.69 13.84 5.13
N VAL A 171 7.17 13.16 4.12
CA VAL A 171 7.93 12.61 2.99
C VAL A 171 7.42 13.17 1.67
N GLU A 172 8.27 13.13 0.64
CA GLU A 172 7.91 13.63 -0.69
C GLU A 172 7.22 12.56 -1.54
N VAL A 173 7.47 11.29 -1.25
CA VAL A 173 6.92 10.13 -1.97
C VAL A 173 6.46 9.10 -0.96
N LEU A 174 5.19 8.69 -1.05
CA LEU A 174 4.65 7.53 -0.35
C LEU A 174 4.95 6.25 -1.16
N ALA A 175 5.25 5.16 -0.48
CA ALA A 175 5.53 3.86 -1.10
C ALA A 175 4.33 2.95 -1.01
#